data_7e4495d528ed8e19d3de15c6fc761810
#
_entry.id   7e4495d528ed8e19d3de15c6fc761810
#
_cell.length_a   1.000
_cell.length_b   1.000
_cell.length_c   1.000
_cell.angle_alpha   90.00
_cell.angle_beta   90.00
_cell.angle_gamma   90.00
#
_symmetry.space_group_name_H-M   'P 1'
#
loop_
_entity.id
_entity.type
_entity.pdbx_description
1 polymer ?
#
loop_
_entity_poly.entity_id
_entity_poly.type
_entity_poly.pdbx_seq_one_letter_code
_entity_poly.pdbx_strand_id
1 'polypeptide(L)'
;MRKERERRTLETAGMLFTLLFGNLLHFVYDWTGQAGWAAYLSAVNESTWEHMKLLAVPWLVWTVVTIVVNRCAASALPRAIGLLAGLAAIPALFYTYTGILGKSVGVVNILIFQAAVLLAYFVSASLQ
;
A
#
# COMPACT_ATOMS: atom_id res chain seq x y z
N MET A 1 13.03 -23.70 -8.18
CA MET A 1 11.70 -24.04 -7.68
C MET A 1 11.49 -23.64 -6.21
N ARG A 2 12.37 -24.07 -5.29
CA ARG A 2 12.23 -23.70 -3.87
C ARG A 2 12.28 -22.18 -3.65
N LYS A 3 13.28 -21.48 -4.20
CA LYS A 3 13.42 -20.02 -4.07
C LYS A 3 12.25 -19.26 -4.66
N GLU A 4 11.69 -19.73 -5.77
CA GLU A 4 10.51 -19.10 -6.37
C GLU A 4 9.26 -19.26 -5.49
N ARG A 5 9.10 -20.45 -4.89
CA ARG A 5 8.00 -20.70 -3.95
C ARG A 5 8.11 -19.80 -2.70
N GLU A 6 9.32 -19.69 -2.14
CA GLU A 6 9.59 -18.81 -1.00
C GLU A 6 9.28 -17.35 -1.34
N ARG A 7 9.68 -16.90 -2.53
CA ARG A 7 9.39 -15.55 -3.01
C ARG A 7 7.89 -15.30 -3.14
N ARG A 8 7.16 -16.22 -3.76
CA ARG A 8 5.69 -16.09 -3.90
C ARG A 8 5.00 -16.06 -2.55
N THR A 9 5.46 -16.86 -1.59
CA THR A 9 4.94 -16.85 -0.23
C THR A 9 5.16 -15.51 0.45
N LEU A 10 6.37 -14.94 0.33
CA LEU A 10 6.69 -13.63 0.89
C LEU A 10 5.86 -12.49 0.24
N GLU A 11 5.67 -12.53 -1.09
CA GLU A 11 4.84 -11.55 -1.77
C GLU A 11 3.37 -11.65 -1.33
N THR A 12 2.82 -12.85 -1.24
CA THR A 12 1.45 -13.05 -0.77
C THR A 12 1.29 -12.62 0.70
N ALA A 13 2.23 -12.99 1.55
CA ALA A 13 2.21 -12.57 2.95
C ALA A 13 2.32 -11.05 3.08
N GLY A 14 3.15 -10.42 2.27
CA GLY A 14 3.30 -8.96 2.22
C GLY A 14 2.04 -8.25 1.73
N MET A 15 1.37 -8.81 0.74
CA MET A 15 0.08 -8.28 0.27
C MET A 15 -0.95 -8.29 1.40
N LEU A 16 -1.09 -9.41 2.11
CA LEU A 16 -2.00 -9.52 3.25
C LEU A 16 -1.60 -8.59 4.39
N PHE A 17 -0.30 -8.46 4.67
CA PHE A 17 0.23 -7.51 5.64
C PHE A 17 -0.14 -6.07 5.29
N THR A 18 0.08 -5.66 4.03
CA THR A 18 -0.23 -4.31 3.57
C THR A 18 -1.73 -4.02 3.60
N LEU A 19 -2.56 -4.98 3.20
CA LEU A 19 -4.01 -4.85 3.29
C LEU A 19 -4.47 -4.68 4.74
N LEU A 20 -3.98 -5.50 5.65
CA LEU A 20 -4.37 -5.44 7.05
C LEU A 20 -3.89 -4.15 7.73
N PHE A 21 -2.59 -3.89 7.68
CA PHE A 21 -2.00 -2.75 8.38
C PHE A 21 -2.33 -1.42 7.72
N GLY A 22 -2.48 -1.38 6.40
CA GLY A 22 -2.95 -0.18 5.71
C GLY A 22 -4.35 0.23 6.15
N ASN A 23 -5.27 -0.72 6.25
CA ASN A 23 -6.61 -0.44 6.77
C ASN A 23 -6.60 -0.05 8.26
N LEU A 24 -5.76 -0.69 9.08
CA LEU A 24 -5.60 -0.30 10.49
C LEU A 24 -5.01 1.10 10.67
N LEU A 25 -4.03 1.47 9.86
CA LEU A 25 -3.43 2.81 9.89
C LEU A 25 -4.44 3.92 9.58
N HIS A 26 -5.51 3.62 8.88
CA HIS A 26 -6.58 4.58 8.65
C HIS A 26 -7.19 5.13 9.96
N PHE A 27 -7.16 4.34 11.01
CA PHE A 27 -7.75 4.67 12.31
C PHE A 27 -6.74 5.04 13.41
N VAL A 28 -5.45 4.79 13.19
CA VAL A 28 -4.41 4.94 14.24
C VAL A 28 -4.30 6.37 14.74
N TYR A 29 -4.46 7.36 13.87
CA TYR A 29 -4.40 8.77 14.26
C TYR A 29 -5.48 9.10 15.31
N ASP A 30 -6.70 8.65 15.10
CA ASP A 30 -7.80 8.85 16.05
C ASP A 30 -7.63 8.01 17.32
N TRP A 31 -7.18 6.76 17.19
CA TRP A 31 -6.96 5.88 18.35
C TRP A 31 -5.87 6.37 19.30
N THR A 32 -4.89 7.10 18.79
CA THR A 32 -3.79 7.64 19.60
C THR A 32 -4.10 9.02 20.19
N GLY A 33 -5.33 9.49 20.09
CA GLY A 33 -5.72 10.82 20.54
C GLY A 33 -5.11 11.93 19.69
N GLN A 34 -4.97 11.70 18.40
CA GLN A 34 -4.38 12.63 17.43
C GLN A 34 -2.91 12.96 17.71
N ALA A 35 -2.14 11.95 18.12
CA ALA A 35 -0.71 12.11 18.40
C ALA A 35 0.07 12.55 17.15
N GLY A 36 1.00 13.49 17.32
CA GLY A 36 1.77 14.05 16.20
C GLY A 36 2.56 13.00 15.42
N TRP A 37 3.16 12.01 16.07
CA TRP A 37 3.88 10.93 15.41
C TRP A 37 2.97 10.06 14.53
N ALA A 38 1.73 9.84 14.97
CA ALA A 38 0.77 9.06 14.20
C ALA A 38 0.36 9.77 12.90
N ALA A 39 0.40 11.09 12.86
CA ALA A 39 0.08 11.86 11.66
C ALA A 39 1.05 11.59 10.50
N TYR A 40 2.29 11.20 10.78
CA TYR A 40 3.26 10.84 9.73
C TYR A 40 3.03 9.45 9.15
N LEU A 41 2.49 8.52 9.93
CA LEU A 41 2.36 7.11 9.55
C LEU A 41 0.94 6.74 9.12
N SER A 42 -0.06 7.46 9.58
CA SER A 42 -1.47 7.14 9.38
C SER A 42 -2.23 8.29 8.70
N ALA A 43 -3.46 8.00 8.28
CA ALA A 43 -4.32 9.02 7.68
C ALA A 43 -4.85 9.98 8.74
N VAL A 44 -4.66 11.27 8.53
CA VAL A 44 -5.17 12.36 9.36
C VAL A 44 -6.57 12.79 8.90
N ASN A 45 -6.83 12.64 7.60
CA ASN A 45 -8.10 12.99 6.96
C ASN A 45 -8.35 12.10 5.73
N GLU A 46 -9.41 12.36 5.01
CA GLU A 46 -9.81 11.59 3.83
C GLU A 46 -9.16 12.08 2.52
N SER A 47 -8.07 12.84 2.57
CA SER A 47 -7.40 13.28 1.35
C SER A 47 -6.69 12.12 0.64
N THR A 48 -6.53 12.26 -0.67
CA THR A 48 -5.83 11.27 -1.51
C THR A 48 -4.38 11.05 -1.02
N TRP A 49 -3.70 12.12 -0.64
CA TRP A 49 -2.34 12.08 -0.11
C TRP A 49 -2.25 11.21 1.15
N GLU A 50 -3.22 11.38 2.06
CA GLU A 50 -3.27 10.60 3.29
C GLU A 50 -3.48 9.10 3.01
N HIS A 51 -4.32 8.76 2.02
CA HIS A 51 -4.51 7.37 1.60
C HIS A 51 -3.26 6.77 0.95
N MET A 52 -2.47 7.56 0.25
CA MET A 52 -1.18 7.09 -0.29
C MET A 52 -0.21 6.66 0.82
N LYS A 53 -0.21 7.31 1.97
CA LYS A 53 0.59 6.88 3.13
C LYS A 53 0.20 5.49 3.63
N LEU A 54 -1.08 5.16 3.59
CA LEU A 54 -1.59 3.85 4.03
C LEU A 54 -1.04 2.68 3.19
N LEU A 55 -0.72 2.94 1.94
CA LEU A 55 -0.02 1.98 1.08
C LEU A 55 1.49 2.03 1.33
N ALA A 56 2.09 3.22 1.31
CA ALA A 56 3.53 3.38 1.33
C ALA A 56 4.17 2.85 2.62
N VAL A 57 3.59 3.14 3.78
CA VAL A 57 4.19 2.76 5.07
C VAL A 57 4.31 1.25 5.25
N PRO A 58 3.22 0.45 5.17
CA PRO A 58 3.35 -1.00 5.30
C PRO A 58 4.15 -1.63 4.16
N TRP A 59 4.06 -1.08 2.95
CA TRP A 59 4.85 -1.55 1.80
C TRP A 59 6.34 -1.43 2.04
N LEU A 60 6.81 -0.28 2.52
CA LEU A 60 8.22 -0.06 2.81
C LEU A 60 8.70 -0.94 3.95
N VAL A 61 7.91 -1.11 5.01
CA VAL A 61 8.23 -2.03 6.11
C VAL A 61 8.42 -3.44 5.58
N TRP A 62 7.49 -3.93 4.77
CA TRP A 62 7.57 -5.28 4.21
C TRP A 62 8.71 -5.42 3.19
N THR A 63 9.04 -4.37 2.47
CA THR A 63 10.19 -4.36 1.55
C THR A 63 11.49 -4.60 2.32
N VAL A 64 11.67 -3.93 3.46
CA VAL A 64 12.82 -4.16 4.34
C VAL A 64 12.85 -5.61 4.82
N VAL A 65 11.72 -6.14 5.28
CA VAL A 65 11.60 -7.55 5.69
C VAL A 65 12.02 -8.49 4.56
N THR A 66 11.51 -8.27 3.35
CA THR A 66 11.81 -9.11 2.19
C THR A 66 13.31 -9.10 1.86
N ILE A 67 13.93 -7.92 1.85
CA ILE A 67 15.37 -7.78 1.55
C ILE A 67 16.22 -8.47 2.63
N VAL A 68 15.87 -8.28 3.90
CA VAL A 68 16.62 -8.88 5.03
C VAL A 68 16.50 -10.40 5.02
N VAL A 69 15.29 -10.93 4.84
CA VAL A 69 15.04 -12.39 4.84
C VAL A 69 15.69 -13.07 3.64
N ASN A 70 15.50 -12.51 2.45
CA ASN A 70 16.05 -13.11 1.22
C ASN A 70 17.53 -12.77 1.01
N ARG A 71 18.08 -11.83 1.77
CA ARG A 71 19.44 -11.31 1.59
C ARG A 71 19.74 -10.93 0.13
N CYS A 72 18.74 -10.45 -0.58
CA CYS A 72 18.81 -10.13 -2.00
C CYS A 72 18.24 -8.75 -2.27
N ALA A 73 19.09 -7.79 -2.58
CA ALA A 73 18.67 -6.44 -2.96
C ALA A 73 18.05 -6.39 -4.37
N ALA A 74 18.11 -7.48 -5.14
CA ALA A 74 17.57 -7.53 -6.50
C ALA A 74 16.05 -7.32 -6.54
N SER A 75 15.35 -7.57 -5.43
CA SER A 75 13.91 -7.29 -5.31
C SER A 75 13.57 -5.81 -5.12
N ALA A 76 14.54 -4.95 -4.82
CA ALA A 76 14.28 -3.55 -4.49
C ALA A 76 13.67 -2.76 -5.65
N LEU A 77 14.21 -2.92 -6.86
CA LEU A 77 13.70 -2.21 -8.04
C LEU A 77 12.28 -2.64 -8.44
N PRO A 78 11.97 -3.93 -8.60
CA PRO A 78 10.60 -4.38 -8.82
C PRO A 78 9.62 -3.87 -7.77
N ARG A 79 10.00 -3.88 -6.51
CA ARG A 79 9.16 -3.38 -5.43
C ARG A 79 8.96 -1.86 -5.48
N ALA A 80 9.98 -1.11 -5.84
CA ALA A 80 9.87 0.34 -6.04
C ALA A 80 8.91 0.67 -7.18
N ILE A 81 9.00 -0.03 -8.30
CA ILE A 81 8.10 0.15 -9.45
C ILE A 81 6.66 -0.22 -9.07
N GLY A 82 6.47 -1.33 -8.37
CA GLY A 82 5.16 -1.75 -7.85
C GLY A 82 4.54 -0.69 -6.93
N LEU A 83 5.33 -0.14 -5.99
CA LEU A 83 4.88 0.93 -5.12
C LEU A 83 4.45 2.17 -5.91
N LEU A 84 5.25 2.60 -6.86
CA LEU A 84 4.91 3.76 -7.71
C LEU A 84 3.63 3.54 -8.50
N ALA A 85 3.42 2.34 -9.04
CA ALA A 85 2.18 1.98 -9.72
C ALA A 85 0.97 2.08 -8.81
N GLY A 86 1.05 1.54 -7.60
CA GLY A 86 0.00 1.62 -6.59
C GLY A 86 -0.28 3.05 -6.14
N LEU A 87 0.77 3.82 -5.85
CA LEU A 87 0.65 5.22 -5.46
C LEU A 87 0.02 6.09 -6.56
N ALA A 88 0.33 5.82 -7.83
CA ALA A 88 -0.28 6.52 -8.95
C ALA A 88 -1.74 6.12 -9.16
N ALA A 89 -2.09 4.87 -8.90
CA ALA A 89 -3.46 4.36 -9.04
C ALA A 89 -4.44 5.04 -8.07
N ILE A 90 -4.03 5.37 -6.87
CA ILE A 90 -4.90 6.00 -5.85
C ILE A 90 -5.47 7.33 -6.34
N PRO A 91 -4.65 8.35 -6.69
CA PRO A 91 -5.19 9.61 -7.20
C PRO A 91 -5.89 9.44 -8.55
N ALA A 92 -5.36 8.60 -9.44
CA ALA A 92 -5.97 8.37 -10.75
C ALA A 92 -7.40 7.86 -10.63
N LEU A 93 -7.64 6.84 -9.80
CA LEU A 93 -8.97 6.28 -9.57
C LEU A 93 -9.87 7.24 -8.77
N PHE A 94 -9.33 7.87 -7.74
CA PHE A 94 -10.07 8.80 -6.91
C PHE A 94 -10.59 9.99 -7.72
N TYR A 95 -9.75 10.68 -8.45
CA TYR A 95 -10.15 11.85 -9.24
C TYR A 95 -11.02 11.47 -10.43
N THR A 96 -10.87 10.28 -10.98
CA THR A 96 -11.73 9.79 -12.07
C THR A 96 -13.17 9.61 -11.58
N TYR A 97 -13.38 8.85 -10.50
CA TYR A 97 -14.77 8.61 -10.04
C TYR A 97 -15.41 9.85 -9.40
N THR A 98 -14.64 10.65 -8.65
CA THR A 98 -15.17 11.90 -8.05
C THR A 98 -15.49 12.94 -9.11
N GLY A 99 -14.73 12.99 -10.19
CA GLY A 99 -15.01 13.83 -11.35
C GLY A 99 -16.32 13.45 -12.06
N ILE A 100 -16.62 12.15 -12.12
CA ILE A 100 -17.86 11.65 -12.74
C ILE A 100 -19.07 11.86 -11.79
N LEU A 101 -18.92 11.49 -10.52
CA LEU A 101 -20.02 11.55 -9.54
C LEU A 101 -20.24 12.94 -8.92
N GLY A 102 -19.21 13.79 -8.95
CA GLY A 102 -19.24 15.09 -8.29
C GLY A 102 -19.13 15.04 -6.76
N LYS A 103 -18.87 13.87 -6.18
CA LYS A 103 -18.73 13.68 -4.73
C LYS A 103 -17.82 12.50 -4.40
N SER A 104 -17.27 12.48 -3.18
CA SER A 104 -16.52 11.36 -2.63
C SER A 104 -17.45 10.41 -1.87
N VAL A 105 -17.20 9.11 -2.01
CA VAL A 105 -17.93 8.03 -1.32
C VAL A 105 -16.94 7.17 -0.55
N GLY A 106 -17.10 7.08 0.77
CA GLY A 106 -16.15 6.39 1.64
C GLY A 106 -15.90 4.92 1.28
N VAL A 107 -16.95 4.19 0.92
CA VAL A 107 -16.82 2.78 0.47
C VAL A 107 -15.96 2.67 -0.78
N VAL A 108 -16.14 3.57 -1.75
CA VAL A 108 -15.35 3.59 -2.98
C VAL A 108 -13.89 3.91 -2.69
N ASN A 109 -13.62 4.82 -1.76
CA ASN A 109 -12.25 5.16 -1.34
C ASN A 109 -11.53 3.95 -0.74
N ILE A 110 -12.22 3.15 0.08
CA ILE A 110 -11.68 1.91 0.63
C ILE A 110 -11.39 0.89 -0.49
N LEU A 111 -12.30 0.73 -1.44
CA LEU A 111 -12.11 -0.17 -2.59
C LEU A 111 -10.95 0.26 -3.48
N ILE A 112 -10.75 1.56 -3.68
CA ILE A 112 -9.59 2.11 -4.42
C ILE A 112 -8.30 1.74 -3.72
N PHE A 113 -8.22 1.86 -2.40
CA PHE A 113 -7.05 1.45 -1.63
C PHE A 113 -6.75 -0.05 -1.83
N GLN A 114 -7.76 -0.92 -1.69
CA GLN A 114 -7.58 -2.36 -1.91
C GLN A 114 -7.08 -2.64 -3.33
N ALA A 115 -7.68 -2.01 -4.34
CA ALA A 115 -7.27 -2.18 -5.74
C ALA A 115 -5.83 -1.71 -5.97
N ALA A 116 -5.42 -0.60 -5.36
CA ALA A 116 -4.06 -0.09 -5.47
C ALA A 116 -3.03 -1.04 -4.84
N VAL A 117 -3.34 -1.64 -3.70
CA VAL A 117 -2.48 -2.65 -3.05
C VAL A 117 -2.31 -3.87 -3.96
N LEU A 118 -3.40 -4.38 -4.50
CA LEU A 118 -3.37 -5.54 -5.41
C LEU A 118 -2.56 -5.24 -6.68
N LEU A 119 -2.75 -4.07 -7.27
CA LEU A 119 -1.99 -3.63 -8.45
C LEU A 119 -0.49 -3.53 -8.12
N ALA A 120 -0.13 -2.92 -7.00
CA ALA A 120 1.25 -2.76 -6.58
C ALA A 120 1.97 -4.12 -6.44
N TYR A 121 1.33 -5.08 -5.78
CA TYR A 121 1.89 -6.43 -5.63
C TYR A 121 1.91 -7.20 -6.95
N PHE A 122 0.90 -7.07 -7.80
CA PHE A 122 0.88 -7.68 -9.11
C PHE A 122 2.04 -7.16 -9.99
N VAL A 123 2.24 -5.85 -10.06
CA VAL A 123 3.33 -5.25 -10.83
C VAL A 123 4.70 -5.69 -10.27
N SER A 124 4.88 -5.61 -8.96
CA SER A 124 6.12 -6.04 -8.31
C SER A 124 6.44 -7.51 -8.60
N ALA A 125 5.46 -8.40 -8.46
CA ALA A 125 5.63 -9.83 -8.71
C ALA A 125 5.91 -10.14 -10.16
N SER A 126 5.30 -9.41 -11.10
CA SER A 126 5.49 -9.60 -12.54
C SER A 126 6.90 -9.22 -13.02
N LEU A 127 7.57 -8.32 -12.29
CA LEU A 127 8.91 -7.84 -12.63
C LEU A 127 10.02 -8.63 -11.93
N GLN A 128 9.70 -9.55 -11.06
CA GLN A 128 10.64 -10.42 -10.37
C GLN A 128 10.78 -11.75 -11.09
#